data_b7f3dd1e98d97e4300fe86b8a887eda0
#
_entry.id   b7f3dd1e98d97e4300fe86b8a887eda0
#
_cell.length_a   1.000
_cell.length_b   1.000
_cell.length_c   1.000
_cell.angle_alpha   90.00
_cell.angle_beta   90.00
_cell.angle_gamma   90.00
#
_symmetry.space_group_name_H-M   'P 1'
#
loop_
_entity.id
_entity.type
_entity.pdbx_description
1 polymer ?
#
loop_
_entity_poly.entity_id
_entity_poly.type
_entity_poly.pdbx_seq_one_letter_code
_entity_poly.pdbx_strand_id
1 'polypeptide(L)'
;MNHVLLTGRLVKDPELKYSQNGKAFSKFTIAVNREFNREEVDFINCTAWENTAERIAEYLKKGRKIVLHGRLRVNSYEQDGETRWSTEVAVDRFEFADKINSKSEKKVQNESEEHVNDSSFADNEDEILSDEDFPF
;
A
#
# COMPACT_ATOMS: atom_id res chain seq x y z
N MET A 1 5.46 16.30 15.73
CA MET A 1 4.55 15.71 14.78
C MET A 1 5.34 14.75 13.90
N ASN A 2 4.79 13.55 13.68
CA ASN A 2 5.54 12.53 12.95
C ASN A 2 4.57 11.85 11.98
N HIS A 3 4.61 12.25 10.72
CA HIS A 3 3.72 11.70 9.71
C HIS A 3 4.49 11.43 8.45
N VAL A 4 4.23 10.31 7.85
CA VAL A 4 4.84 9.93 6.60
C VAL A 4 3.72 9.52 5.68
N LEU A 5 3.72 10.06 4.47
CA LEU A 5 2.71 9.70 3.48
C LEU A 5 3.45 9.27 2.23
N LEU A 6 3.25 8.07 1.82
CA LEU A 6 3.99 7.51 0.69
C LEU A 6 3.08 6.83 -0.30
N THR A 7 3.46 6.87 -1.55
CA THR A 7 2.77 6.13 -2.60
C THR A 7 3.83 5.25 -3.25
N GLY A 8 3.58 3.98 -3.31
CA GLY A 8 4.54 3.07 -3.91
C GLY A 8 3.93 1.71 -4.18
N ARG A 9 4.75 0.80 -4.67
CA ARG A 9 4.29 -0.54 -4.99
C ARG A 9 4.98 -1.55 -4.11
N LEU A 10 4.24 -2.57 -3.71
CA LEU A 10 4.85 -3.61 -2.89
C LEU A 10 5.86 -4.39 -3.71
N VAL A 11 6.99 -4.66 -3.11
CA VAL A 11 8.06 -5.37 -3.77
C VAL A 11 7.80 -6.86 -3.76
N LYS A 12 7.08 -7.36 -2.79
CA LYS A 12 6.72 -8.75 -2.72
C LYS A 12 5.52 -8.88 -1.82
N ASP A 13 4.94 -10.05 -1.74
CA ASP A 13 3.75 -10.25 -0.93
C ASP A 13 4.08 -10.04 0.53
N PRO A 14 3.22 -9.34 1.27
CA PRO A 14 3.47 -9.13 2.68
C PRO A 14 3.22 -10.43 3.45
N GLU A 15 3.95 -10.62 4.52
CA GLU A 15 3.80 -11.79 5.33
C GLU A 15 3.18 -11.42 6.66
N LEU A 16 2.27 -12.22 7.14
CA LEU A 16 1.65 -11.98 8.43
C LEU A 16 2.30 -12.90 9.45
N LYS A 17 2.78 -12.32 10.52
CA LYS A 17 3.42 -13.07 11.56
C LYS A 17 2.84 -12.64 12.91
N TYR A 18 3.14 -13.40 13.94
CA TYR A 18 2.65 -13.07 15.27
C TYR A 18 3.83 -12.96 16.23
N SER A 19 3.79 -11.95 17.08
CA SER A 19 4.87 -11.76 18.03
C SER A 19 4.71 -12.74 19.16
N GLN A 20 5.65 -12.75 20.08
CA GLN A 20 5.57 -13.64 21.18
C GLN A 20 4.35 -13.37 22.02
N ASN A 21 3.85 -12.16 22.01
CA ASN A 21 2.68 -11.83 22.79
C ASN A 21 1.40 -12.09 22.00
N GLY A 22 1.51 -12.68 20.84
CA GLY A 22 0.32 -12.97 20.07
C GLY A 22 -0.17 -11.84 19.22
N LYS A 23 0.56 -10.76 19.09
CA LYS A 23 0.11 -9.65 18.29
C LYS A 23 0.50 -9.84 16.85
N ALA A 24 -0.43 -9.61 15.96
CA ALA A 24 -0.16 -9.78 14.54
C ALA A 24 0.68 -8.62 14.04
N PHE A 25 1.60 -8.89 13.15
CA PHE A 25 2.35 -7.82 12.51
C PHE A 25 2.74 -8.28 11.11
N SER A 26 2.95 -7.32 10.23
CA SER A 26 3.33 -7.63 8.87
C SER A 26 4.44 -6.68 8.48
N LYS A 27 5.50 -7.24 7.88
CA LYS A 27 6.59 -6.42 7.39
C LYS A 27 6.60 -6.52 5.90
N PHE A 28 6.79 -5.43 5.24
CA PHE A 28 6.84 -5.42 3.79
C PHE A 28 7.65 -4.22 3.33
N THR A 29 8.02 -4.21 2.07
CA THR A 29 8.81 -3.15 1.50
C THR A 29 8.07 -2.59 0.31
N ILE A 30 8.07 -1.27 0.18
CA ILE A 30 7.45 -0.65 -0.97
C ILE A 30 8.54 0.06 -1.75
N ALA A 31 8.35 0.14 -3.04
CA ALA A 31 9.26 0.81 -3.95
C ALA A 31 8.62 2.15 -4.30
N VAL A 32 9.31 3.22 -3.99
CA VAL A 32 8.82 4.56 -4.21
C VAL A 32 9.72 5.25 -5.20
N ASN A 33 9.16 5.71 -6.30
CA ASN A 33 9.97 6.38 -7.30
C ASN A 33 10.26 7.81 -6.86
N ARG A 34 11.44 8.29 -7.19
CA ARG A 34 11.78 9.66 -6.84
C ARG A 34 11.09 10.58 -7.82
N GLU A 35 10.63 11.70 -7.33
CA GLU A 35 9.90 12.62 -8.15
C GLU A 35 10.69 13.20 -9.29
N PHE A 36 11.92 13.55 -9.07
CA PHE A 36 12.70 14.18 -10.11
C PHE A 36 13.60 13.22 -10.90
N ASN A 37 13.72 12.02 -10.46
CA ASN A 37 14.53 11.07 -11.19
C ASN A 37 13.81 9.74 -11.13
N ARG A 38 12.88 9.52 -12.01
CA ARG A 38 12.07 8.34 -11.95
C ARG A 38 12.80 7.04 -12.18
N GLU A 39 14.02 7.12 -12.64
CA GLU A 39 14.77 5.91 -12.81
C GLU A 39 15.30 5.40 -11.47
N GLU A 40 15.30 6.24 -10.47
CA GLU A 40 15.77 5.81 -9.17
C GLU A 40 14.59 5.49 -8.28
N VAL A 41 14.72 4.45 -7.50
CA VAL A 41 13.66 3.95 -6.66
C VAL A 41 14.19 3.80 -5.26
N ASP A 42 13.42 4.24 -4.28
CA ASP A 42 13.80 4.03 -2.90
C ASP A 42 12.97 2.88 -2.35
N PHE A 43 13.63 1.95 -1.69
CA PHE A 43 12.93 0.81 -1.11
C PHE A 43 12.76 1.10 0.38
N ILE A 44 11.53 1.21 0.81
CA ILE A 44 11.22 1.63 2.16
C ILE A 44 10.58 0.50 2.93
N ASN A 45 11.16 0.17 4.07
CA ASN A 45 10.65 -0.90 4.90
C ASN A 45 9.48 -0.39 5.73
N CYS A 46 8.43 -1.17 5.79
CA CYS A 46 7.22 -0.79 6.48
C CYS A 46 6.78 -1.91 7.39
N THR A 47 6.18 -1.56 8.51
CA THR A 47 5.65 -2.54 9.45
C THR A 47 4.26 -2.12 9.85
N ALA A 48 3.33 -3.06 9.89
CA ALA A 48 1.98 -2.79 10.33
C ALA A 48 1.67 -3.74 11.46
N TRP A 49 0.74 -3.35 12.32
CA TRP A 49 0.39 -4.14 13.47
C TRP A 49 -1.10 -4.43 13.57
N GLU A 50 -1.42 -5.55 14.20
CA GLU A 50 -2.79 -5.91 14.50
C GLU A 50 -3.76 -5.84 13.31
N ASN A 51 -4.86 -5.16 13.43
CA ASN A 51 -5.84 -5.14 12.36
C ASN A 51 -5.28 -4.64 11.05
N THR A 52 -4.41 -3.66 11.08
CA THR A 52 -3.84 -3.14 9.86
C THR A 52 -2.96 -4.22 9.21
N ALA A 53 -2.22 -4.97 10.03
CA ALA A 53 -1.37 -6.02 9.51
C ALA A 53 -2.22 -7.10 8.85
N GLU A 54 -3.33 -7.47 9.47
CA GLU A 54 -4.18 -8.49 8.92
C GLU A 54 -4.79 -8.03 7.60
N ARG A 55 -5.20 -6.78 7.52
CA ARG A 55 -5.78 -6.30 6.30
C ARG A 55 -4.74 -6.22 5.20
N ILE A 56 -3.54 -5.84 5.51
CA ILE A 56 -2.47 -5.77 4.53
C ILE A 56 -2.18 -7.18 4.00
N ALA A 57 -2.09 -8.15 4.88
CA ALA A 57 -1.78 -9.49 4.42
C ALA A 57 -2.93 -10.06 3.59
N GLU A 58 -4.15 -9.67 3.89
CA GLU A 58 -5.27 -10.19 3.16
C GLU A 58 -5.47 -9.52 1.81
N TYR A 59 -5.29 -8.25 1.71
CA TYR A 59 -5.61 -7.54 0.48
C TYR A 59 -4.44 -7.11 -0.40
N LEU A 60 -3.25 -7.07 0.09
CA LEU A 60 -2.14 -6.56 -0.70
C LEU A 60 -1.29 -7.67 -1.26
N LYS A 61 -0.79 -7.46 -2.46
CA LYS A 61 0.07 -8.42 -3.10
C LYS A 61 1.18 -7.72 -3.80
N LYS A 62 2.20 -8.45 -4.21
CA LYS A 62 3.33 -7.90 -4.90
C LYS A 62 2.83 -7.08 -6.07
N GLY A 63 3.41 -5.94 -6.26
CA GLY A 63 3.10 -5.09 -7.39
C GLY A 63 1.93 -4.13 -7.22
N ARG A 64 1.13 -4.30 -6.17
CA ARG A 64 0.02 -3.41 -5.97
C ARG A 64 0.52 -2.03 -5.57
N LYS A 65 -0.12 -1.01 -6.09
CA LYS A 65 0.26 0.35 -5.76
C LYS A 65 -0.67 0.84 -4.67
N ILE A 66 -0.10 1.37 -3.63
CA ILE A 66 -0.88 1.83 -2.49
C ILE A 66 -0.40 3.18 -2.03
N VAL A 67 -1.26 3.87 -1.29
CA VAL A 67 -0.90 5.07 -0.59
C VAL A 67 -0.95 4.66 0.87
N LEU A 68 0.11 4.92 1.60
CA LEU A 68 0.09 4.59 3.00
C LEU A 68 0.40 5.80 3.83
N HIS A 69 -0.11 5.80 5.04
CA HIS A 69 0.13 6.87 5.98
C HIS A 69 0.64 6.21 7.26
N GLY A 70 1.69 6.74 7.81
CA GLY A 70 2.24 6.19 9.02
C GLY A 70 3.18 7.15 9.70
N ARG A 71 4.08 6.59 10.50
CA ARG A 71 5.04 7.36 11.25
C ARG A 71 6.41 6.79 10.99
N LEU A 72 7.40 7.65 11.07
CA LEU A 72 8.77 7.20 10.88
C LEU A 72 9.27 6.67 12.21
N ARG A 73 9.86 5.51 12.22
CA ARG A 73 10.42 4.93 13.42
C ARG A 73 11.87 4.61 13.16
N VAL A 74 12.71 4.97 14.12
CA VAL A 74 14.12 4.69 14.01
C VAL A 74 14.51 3.87 15.23
N ASN A 75 15.02 2.68 14.98
CA ASN A 75 15.42 1.79 16.06
C ASN A 75 16.92 1.61 16.01
N SER A 76 17.54 1.44 17.14
CA SER A 76 18.97 1.17 17.18
C SER A 76 19.17 -0.25 17.67
N TYR A 77 20.19 -0.90 17.20
CA TYR A 77 20.53 -2.23 17.66
C TYR A 77 22.03 -2.39 17.57
N GLU A 78 22.55 -3.34 18.28
CA GLU A 78 23.98 -3.56 18.27
C GLU A 78 24.31 -4.77 17.45
N GLN A 79 25.31 -4.65 16.61
CA GLN A 79 25.71 -5.76 15.82
C GLN A 79 27.22 -5.69 15.74
N ASP A 80 27.90 -6.75 16.11
CA ASP A 80 29.36 -6.82 16.08
C ASP A 80 29.97 -5.69 16.87
N GLY A 81 29.40 -5.34 17.99
CA GLY A 81 29.96 -4.31 18.83
C GLY A 81 29.71 -2.89 18.38
N GLU A 82 28.95 -2.72 17.31
CA GLU A 82 28.68 -1.39 16.82
C GLU A 82 27.19 -1.10 16.90
N THR A 83 26.84 0.13 17.15
CA THR A 83 25.46 0.52 17.19
C THR A 83 25.01 0.84 15.79
N ARG A 84 23.92 0.19 15.35
CA ARG A 84 23.40 0.41 14.03
C ARG A 84 21.98 0.92 14.15
N TRP A 85 21.55 1.64 13.12
CA TRP A 85 20.24 2.21 13.13
C TRP A 85 19.38 1.63 12.01
N SER A 86 18.14 1.42 12.30
CA SER A 86 17.20 0.88 11.31
C SER A 86 16.02 1.82 11.25
N THR A 87 15.65 2.24 10.06
CA THR A 87 14.56 3.16 9.86
C THR A 87 13.45 2.45 9.13
N GLU A 88 12.24 2.58 9.62
CA GLU A 88 11.10 1.97 8.98
C GLU A 88 9.88 2.85 9.17
N VAL A 89 8.84 2.59 8.45
CA VAL A 89 7.61 3.33 8.56
C VAL A 89 6.61 2.43 9.26
N ALA A 90 6.06 2.89 10.38
CA ALA A 90 5.03 2.16 11.09
C ALA A 90 3.71 2.60 10.46
N VAL A 91 3.02 1.69 9.81
CA VAL A 91 1.87 2.01 9.00
C VAL A 91 0.62 2.13 9.85
N ASP A 92 -0.08 3.24 9.71
CA ASP A 92 -1.32 3.43 10.42
C ASP A 92 -2.51 3.05 9.54
N ARG A 93 -2.43 3.34 8.25
CA ARG A 93 -3.50 2.95 7.35
C ARG A 93 -3.02 3.01 5.92
N PHE A 94 -3.75 2.40 5.02
CA PHE A 94 -3.37 2.40 3.63
C PHE A 94 -4.61 2.38 2.76
N GLU A 95 -4.44 2.77 1.50
CA GLU A 95 -5.52 2.72 0.55
C GLU A 95 -4.93 2.30 -0.78
N PHE A 96 -5.75 1.73 -1.64
CA PHE A 96 -5.28 1.30 -2.94
C PHE A 96 -5.14 2.51 -3.84
N ALA A 97 -4.05 2.58 -4.55
CA ALA A 97 -3.81 3.69 -5.46
C ALA A 97 -4.01 3.30 -6.91
N ASP A 98 -4.02 1.99 -7.22
CA ASP A 98 -4.24 1.60 -8.59
C ASP A 98 -5.65 1.06 -8.71
N LYS A 99 -6.10 0.89 -9.94
CA LYS A 99 -7.40 0.38 -10.11
C LYS A 99 -7.38 -1.05 -9.80
N ILE A 100 -8.37 -1.50 -9.13
CA ILE A 100 -8.46 -2.85 -8.78
C ILE A 100 -8.77 -3.54 -10.04
N ASN A 101 -8.28 -4.69 -10.22
CA ASN A 101 -8.52 -5.44 -11.35
C ASN A 101 -9.95 -5.62 -11.43
N SER A 102 -10.57 -4.83 -12.10
CA SER A 102 -11.91 -4.87 -12.10
C SER A 102 -12.51 -5.97 -12.79
N LYS A 103 -11.86 -6.66 -13.52
CA LYS A 103 -12.41 -7.72 -14.07
C LYS A 103 -13.07 -8.48 -13.08
N SER A 104 -12.45 -8.93 -12.13
CA SER A 104 -13.06 -9.78 -11.20
C SER A 104 -14.07 -9.00 -10.51
N GLU A 105 -13.83 -7.83 -10.14
CA GLU A 105 -14.78 -7.13 -9.50
C GLU A 105 -15.85 -6.82 -10.39
N LYS A 106 -15.71 -6.52 -11.49
CA LYS A 106 -16.69 -6.27 -12.33
C LYS A 106 -17.63 -7.29 -12.44
N LYS A 107 -17.30 -8.43 -12.56
CA LYS A 107 -18.17 -9.42 -12.61
C LYS A 107 -19.08 -9.37 -11.56
N VAL A 108 -18.66 -9.22 -10.46
CA VAL A 108 -19.46 -9.19 -9.37
C VAL A 108 -20.41 -8.10 -9.51
N GLN A 109 -20.06 -6.98 -9.77
CA GLN A 109 -20.92 -5.95 -9.84
C GLN A 109 -21.76 -6.01 -10.95
N ASN A 110 -21.40 -6.48 -11.95
CA ASN A 110 -22.20 -6.55 -12.99
C ASN A 110 -23.47 -7.01 -12.67
N GLU A 111 -23.62 -7.87 -12.01
CA GLU A 111 -24.82 -8.33 -11.69
C GLU A 111 -25.55 -7.39 -11.05
N SER A 112 -25.03 -6.73 -10.35
CA SER A 112 -25.80 -5.85 -9.66
C SER A 112 -26.11 -4.77 -10.52
N GLU A 113 -25.70 -4.31 -11.08
CA GLU A 113 -25.94 -3.23 -11.71
C GLU A 113 -26.48 -3.20 -12.76
N GLU A 114 -26.62 -3.52 -13.17
CA GLU A 114 -27.06 -3.50 -14.21
C GLU A 114 -27.87 -2.77 -14.36
N HIS A 115 -28.19 -2.35 -13.88
CA HIS A 115 -28.80 -1.59 -14.02
C HIS A 115 -28.46 -0.49 -14.05
N VAL A 116 -28.26 -0.27 -13.84
CA VAL A 116 -27.89 0.75 -13.92
C VAL A 116 -27.47 1.50 -14.52
N ASN A 117 -27.63 1.60 -14.70
CA ASN A 117 -27.16 2.26 -15.32
C ASN A 117 -26.84 2.92 -15.74
N ASP A 118 -27.09 2.95 -15.63
CA ASP A 118 -26.62 3.48 -16.11
C ASP A 118 -26.10 4.12 -16.42
N SER A 119 -26.41 4.15 -16.35
CA SER A 119 -25.75 4.62 -16.73
C SER A 119 -25.17 5.36 -17.00
N SER A 120 -25.47 5.54 -16.95
CA SER A 120 -24.81 6.15 -17.27
C SER A 120 -24.02 6.77 -17.16
N PHE A 121 -23.98 6.81 -16.56
CA PHE A 121 -23.05 7.30 -16.46
C PHE A 121 -22.17 7.42 -16.47
N ALA A 122 -22.35 7.10 -16.32
CA ALA A 122 -21.35 7.06 -16.34
C ALA A 122 -20.57 7.19 -16.62
N ASP A 123 -21.05 7.20 -16.81
CA ASP A 123 -20.10 7.23 -17.23
C ASP A 123 -19.28 7.67 -17.48
N ASN A 124 -19.53 7.92 -17.44
CA ASN A 124 -18.55 8.32 -17.69
C ASN A 124 -17.74 8.69 -17.51
N GLU A 125 -17.82 8.66 -16.99
CA GLU A 125 -16.88 8.98 -16.81
C GLU A 125 -16.02 8.98 -16.60
N ASP A 126 -16.32 8.87 -16.34
CA ASP A 126 -15.33 8.79 -16.19
C ASP A 126 -14.47 8.84 -16.31
N GLU A 127 -14.72 8.67 -16.36
CA GLU A 127 -13.78 8.70 -16.53
C GLU A 127 -12.96 9.02 -16.62
N ILE A 128 -13.09 9.17 -16.37
CA ILE A 128 -12.26 9.56 -16.39
C ILE A 128 -11.44 9.84 -16.34
N LEU A 129 -11.40 9.94 -15.95
CA LEU A 129 -10.58 10.32 -15.87
C LEU A 129 -9.74 10.33 -15.74
N SER A 130 -9.83 10.24 -15.65
CA SER A 130 -9.13 10.18 -15.54
C SER A 130 -8.21 9.98 -15.23
N ASP A 131 -8.10 9.71 -14.68
CA ASP A 131 -7.24 9.50 -14.22
C ASP A 131 -6.13 9.24 -14.64
N GLU A 132 -6.03 8.89 -14.88
CA GLU A 132 -5.12 8.56 -15.48
C GLU A 132 -4.37 9.55 -15.84
N ASP A 133 -4.70 10.26 -15.87
CA ASP A 133 -4.12 11.28 -16.24
C ASP A 133 -3.39 11.83 -15.23
N PHE A 134 -3.52 11.60 -14.23
CA PHE A 134 -2.89 12.11 -13.31
C PHE A 134 -1.79 11.62 -13.27
N PRO A 135 -1.16 12.06 -13.38
CA PRO A 135 -0.09 11.61 -13.57
C PRO A 135 0.53 11.25 -12.40
N PHE A 136 0.52 10.98 -11.74
CA PHE A 136 1.24 10.59 -10.81
C PHE A 136 0.95 9.29 -10.46
#